data_b20cee56264f0a97fa972667b74d23f2
#
_entry.id   b20cee56264f0a97fa972667b74d23f2
#
_cell.length_a   1.000
_cell.length_b   1.000
_cell.length_c   1.000
_cell.angle_alpha   90.00
_cell.angle_beta   90.00
_cell.angle_gamma   90.00
#
_symmetry.space_group_name_H-M   'P 1'
#
loop_
_entity.id
_entity.type
_entity.pdbx_description
1 polymer ?
#
loop_
_entity_poly.entity_id
_entity_poly.type
_entity_poly.pdbx_seq_one_letter_code
_entity_poly.pdbx_strand_id
1 'polypeptide(L)'
;MTAISTGCPDLDGLFKYETSFLTMMYGEAATGKTTLALLETVAQARKGKVIFIDTENGFSMERVRQLAPDYERFIENIVRIHPLNFEEQEKIIMNLSERSAAVIIVDTIGFFYRIEVWQDPYRANKSLDNQLRKLNELAKKGVFVLTTNQVYTNLEGKIIVVGGEMVRNWSKCVIWLSKNPRMLKMEKPCELDFYFEIKREGIVKKD
;
A
#
# COMPACT_ATOMS: atom_id res chain seq x y z
N MET A 1 -16.44 -11.87 2.22
CA MET A 1 -15.60 -10.78 1.71
C MET A 1 -16.26 -9.47 2.12
N THR A 2 -15.53 -8.58 2.75
CA THR A 2 -16.04 -7.27 3.16
C THR A 2 -15.42 -6.21 2.26
N ALA A 3 -16.27 -5.38 1.65
CA ALA A 3 -15.83 -4.27 0.82
C ALA A 3 -15.36 -3.11 1.71
N ILE A 4 -14.20 -2.55 1.39
CA ILE A 4 -13.57 -1.46 2.12
C ILE A 4 -13.47 -0.23 1.21
N SER A 5 -13.86 0.93 1.74
CA SER A 5 -13.74 2.22 1.05
C SER A 5 -12.29 2.54 0.75
N THR A 6 -12.02 3.09 -0.42
CA THR A 6 -10.70 3.58 -0.82
C THR A 6 -10.32 4.91 -0.13
N GLY A 7 -11.24 5.51 0.62
CA GLY A 7 -11.09 6.85 1.16
C GLY A 7 -11.30 7.98 0.14
N CYS A 8 -11.57 7.64 -1.11
CA CYS A 8 -11.88 8.58 -2.18
C CYS A 8 -13.30 8.30 -2.70
N PRO A 9 -14.30 9.20 -2.48
CA PRO A 9 -15.68 8.98 -2.89
C PRO A 9 -15.84 8.68 -4.38
N ASP A 10 -15.12 9.40 -5.25
CA ASP A 10 -15.17 9.20 -6.70
C ASP A 10 -14.70 7.80 -7.10
N LEU A 11 -13.67 7.29 -6.41
CA LEU A 11 -13.13 5.96 -6.65
C LEU A 11 -14.03 4.87 -6.06
N ASP A 12 -14.64 5.12 -4.90
CA ASP A 12 -15.60 4.21 -4.25
C ASP A 12 -16.87 3.97 -5.08
N GLY A 13 -17.22 4.91 -5.95
CA GLY A 13 -18.28 4.75 -6.94
C GLY A 13 -17.93 3.77 -8.07
N LEU A 14 -16.66 3.47 -8.28
CA LEU A 14 -16.16 2.58 -9.34
C LEU A 14 -15.78 1.21 -8.77
N PHE A 15 -15.03 1.17 -7.68
CA PHE A 15 -14.66 -0.06 -6.99
C PHE A 15 -14.43 0.19 -5.49
N LYS A 16 -14.40 -0.90 -4.73
CA LYS A 16 -13.94 -0.93 -3.33
C LYS A 16 -12.93 -2.05 -3.15
N TYR A 17 -12.02 -1.86 -2.20
CA TYR A 17 -11.11 -2.93 -1.83
C TYR A 17 -11.84 -4.10 -1.18
N GLU A 18 -11.24 -5.27 -1.21
CA GLU A 18 -11.73 -6.46 -0.53
C GLU A 18 -10.73 -6.99 0.50
N THR A 19 -11.22 -7.48 1.64
CA THR A 19 -10.39 -7.92 2.76
C THR A 19 -9.79 -9.30 2.60
N SER A 20 -10.17 -10.08 1.60
CA SER A 20 -9.80 -11.51 1.55
C SER A 20 -8.44 -11.79 0.91
N PHE A 21 -7.75 -10.75 0.44
CA PHE A 21 -6.50 -10.89 -0.28
C PHE A 21 -5.61 -9.64 -0.20
N LEU A 22 -4.34 -9.84 -0.50
CA LEU A 22 -3.35 -8.77 -0.57
C LEU A 22 -3.63 -7.83 -1.76
N THR A 23 -3.72 -6.54 -1.46
CA THR A 23 -3.78 -5.47 -2.47
C THR A 23 -2.41 -4.84 -2.64
N MET A 24 -1.97 -4.66 -3.89
CA MET A 24 -0.74 -3.96 -4.22
C MET A 24 -1.02 -2.75 -5.10
N MET A 25 -0.49 -1.60 -4.71
CA MET A 25 -0.36 -0.43 -5.57
C MET A 25 1.10 -0.25 -5.98
N TYR A 26 1.37 0.00 -7.25
CA TYR A 26 2.73 0.25 -7.69
C TYR A 26 2.82 1.38 -8.72
N GLY A 27 4.01 1.93 -8.88
CA GLY A 27 4.26 3.00 -9.84
C GLY A 27 5.53 3.78 -9.52
N GLU A 28 5.90 4.68 -10.39
CA GLU A 28 7.04 5.57 -10.22
C GLU A 28 6.91 6.47 -8.97
N ALA A 29 7.99 7.13 -8.62
CA ALA A 29 7.95 8.17 -7.59
C ALA A 29 6.95 9.29 -7.96
N ALA A 30 6.29 9.86 -6.93
CA ALA A 30 5.33 10.95 -7.05
C ALA A 30 4.05 10.64 -7.87
N THR A 31 3.69 9.36 -8.07
CA THR A 31 2.43 8.96 -8.72
C THR A 31 1.22 9.05 -7.79
N GLY A 32 1.40 9.13 -6.46
CA GLY A 32 0.32 9.27 -5.50
C GLY A 32 0.09 8.03 -4.62
N LYS A 33 0.99 7.02 -4.64
CA LYS A 33 0.88 5.80 -3.81
C LYS A 33 0.67 6.12 -2.34
N THR A 34 1.58 6.88 -1.73
CA THR A 34 1.48 7.30 -0.33
C THR A 34 0.23 8.14 -0.05
N THR A 35 -0.21 8.97 -1.01
CA THR A 35 -1.45 9.75 -0.84
C THR A 35 -2.68 8.84 -0.76
N LEU A 36 -2.79 7.83 -1.63
CA LEU A 36 -3.85 6.82 -1.57
C LEU A 36 -3.77 5.98 -0.30
N ALA A 37 -2.57 5.57 0.10
CA ALA A 37 -2.34 4.84 1.36
C ALA A 37 -2.77 5.66 2.58
N LEU A 38 -2.52 6.97 2.59
CA LEU A 38 -2.96 7.87 3.67
C LEU A 38 -4.46 8.13 3.64
N LEU A 39 -5.09 8.24 2.46
CA LEU A 39 -6.56 8.33 2.34
C LEU A 39 -7.22 7.09 2.94
N GLU A 40 -6.72 5.91 2.60
CA GLU A 40 -7.19 4.66 3.17
C GLU A 40 -6.97 4.61 4.69
N THR A 41 -5.78 5.02 5.16
CA THR A 41 -5.47 5.12 6.59
C THR A 41 -6.50 5.96 7.33
N VAL A 42 -6.78 7.16 6.83
CA VAL A 42 -7.75 8.10 7.42
C VAL A 42 -9.16 7.52 7.41
N ALA A 43 -9.59 6.95 6.28
CA ALA A 43 -10.93 6.39 6.14
C ALA A 43 -11.17 5.22 7.10
N GLN A 44 -10.18 4.38 7.33
CA GLN A 44 -10.31 3.21 8.19
C GLN A 44 -10.03 3.51 9.67
N ALA A 45 -9.15 4.47 9.97
CA ALA A 45 -8.89 4.87 11.36
C ALA A 45 -10.14 5.42 12.06
N ARG A 46 -11.11 5.94 11.32
CA ARG A 46 -12.43 6.32 11.84
C ARG A 46 -13.24 5.14 12.34
N LYS A 47 -12.92 3.91 11.91
CA LYS A 47 -13.66 2.67 12.21
C LYS A 47 -12.91 1.76 13.18
N GLY A 48 -11.59 1.87 13.25
CA GLY A 48 -10.77 1.02 14.08
C GLY A 48 -9.27 1.22 13.87
N LYS A 49 -8.49 0.34 14.47
CA LYS A 49 -7.04 0.44 14.48
C LYS A 49 -6.43 0.15 13.10
N VAL A 50 -5.54 1.02 12.68
CA VAL A 50 -4.73 0.92 11.46
C VAL A 50 -3.25 0.84 11.84
N ILE A 51 -2.52 -0.11 11.31
CA ILE A 51 -1.06 -0.16 11.37
C ILE A 51 -0.50 0.32 10.03
N PHE A 52 0.32 1.36 10.07
CA PHE A 52 1.03 1.90 8.91
C PHE A 52 2.53 1.64 9.07
N ILE A 53 3.07 0.70 8.31
CA ILE A 53 4.49 0.39 8.26
C ILE A 53 5.11 1.29 7.19
N ASP A 54 5.87 2.29 7.65
CA ASP A 54 6.43 3.38 6.84
C ASP A 54 7.92 3.15 6.62
N THR A 55 8.29 2.51 5.54
CA THR A 55 9.69 2.15 5.25
C THR A 55 10.50 3.30 4.64
N GLU A 56 9.83 4.26 4.00
CA GLU A 56 10.46 5.38 3.29
C GLU A 56 10.42 6.70 4.09
N ASN A 57 9.87 6.67 5.31
CA ASN A 57 9.61 7.87 6.11
C ASN A 57 8.70 8.89 5.39
N GLY A 58 7.73 8.39 4.63
CA GLY A 58 6.79 9.19 3.83
C GLY A 58 5.51 9.58 4.54
N PHE A 59 5.23 9.03 5.73
CA PHE A 59 4.04 9.35 6.51
C PHE A 59 4.12 10.79 7.03
N SER A 60 3.17 11.63 6.64
CA SER A 60 3.11 13.04 7.03
C SER A 60 1.85 13.34 7.82
N MET A 61 2.02 13.79 9.07
CA MET A 61 0.90 14.30 9.89
C MET A 61 0.26 15.55 9.29
N GLU A 62 1.05 16.39 8.62
CA GLU A 62 0.52 17.53 7.89
C GLU A 62 -0.45 17.06 6.79
N ARG A 63 -0.06 16.01 6.06
CA ARG A 63 -0.92 15.42 5.04
C ARG A 63 -2.19 14.80 5.63
N VAL A 64 -2.10 14.11 6.76
CA VAL A 64 -3.27 13.59 7.49
C VAL A 64 -4.23 14.71 7.86
N ARG A 65 -3.73 15.84 8.38
CA ARG A 65 -4.54 17.03 8.70
C ARG A 65 -5.24 17.64 7.48
N GLN A 66 -4.57 17.64 6.34
CA GLN A 66 -5.15 18.13 5.09
C GLN A 66 -6.27 17.21 4.58
N LEU A 67 -6.08 15.89 4.69
CA LEU A 67 -7.04 14.88 4.25
C LEU A 67 -8.24 14.76 5.21
N ALA A 68 -8.05 15.04 6.48
CA ALA A 68 -9.08 14.93 7.51
C ALA A 68 -8.91 16.02 8.57
N PRO A 69 -9.62 17.16 8.45
CA PRO A 69 -9.58 18.23 9.44
C PRO A 69 -9.99 17.79 10.86
N ASP A 70 -10.79 16.73 10.97
CA ASP A 70 -11.27 16.12 12.22
C ASP A 70 -10.38 14.98 12.72
N TYR A 71 -9.13 14.90 12.25
CA TYR A 71 -8.17 13.81 12.54
C TYR A 71 -7.97 13.51 14.03
N GLU A 72 -8.12 14.50 14.90
CA GLU A 72 -7.98 14.35 16.37
C GLU A 72 -8.93 13.31 16.96
N ARG A 73 -10.07 13.06 16.32
CA ARG A 73 -11.08 12.09 16.77
C ARG A 73 -10.64 10.63 16.59
N PHE A 74 -9.64 10.37 15.74
CA PHE A 74 -9.24 9.00 15.39
C PHE A 74 -7.73 8.80 15.28
N ILE A 75 -6.93 9.83 15.55
CA ILE A 75 -5.46 9.72 15.41
C ILE A 75 -4.86 8.63 16.29
N GLU A 76 -5.44 8.36 17.46
CA GLU A 76 -5.00 7.30 18.36
C GLU A 76 -5.19 5.89 17.77
N ASN A 77 -6.06 5.75 16.77
CA ASN A 77 -6.24 4.50 16.04
C ASN A 77 -5.14 4.26 14.99
N ILE A 78 -4.28 5.24 14.70
CA ILE A 78 -3.19 5.10 13.72
C ILE A 78 -1.89 4.78 14.46
N VAL A 79 -1.37 3.59 14.22
CA VAL A 79 -0.07 3.16 14.73
C VAL A 79 0.93 3.18 13.58
N ARG A 80 1.79 4.18 13.57
CA ARG A 80 2.92 4.25 12.63
C ARG A 80 4.10 3.45 13.19
N ILE A 81 4.67 2.57 12.36
CA ILE A 81 5.89 1.82 12.66
C ILE A 81 6.90 2.11 11.55
N HIS A 82 8.11 2.51 11.93
CA HIS A 82 9.17 2.82 10.96
C HIS A 82 10.35 1.85 11.16
N PRO A 83 10.45 0.77 10.35
CA PRO A 83 11.60 -0.12 10.36
C PRO A 83 12.85 0.59 9.83
N LEU A 84 14.00 0.27 10.37
CA LEU A 84 15.28 0.88 9.98
C LEU A 84 16.03 0.08 8.91
N ASN A 85 15.66 -1.20 8.71
CA ASN A 85 16.28 -2.10 7.75
C ASN A 85 15.34 -3.26 7.38
N PHE A 86 15.77 -4.12 6.45
CA PHE A 86 14.98 -5.22 5.93
C PHE A 86 14.67 -6.30 6.98
N GLU A 87 15.62 -6.60 7.87
CA GLU A 87 15.43 -7.57 8.95
C GLU A 87 14.40 -7.10 9.98
N GLU A 88 14.44 -5.82 10.32
CA GLU A 88 13.45 -5.22 11.22
C GLU A 88 12.05 -5.20 10.57
N GLN A 89 11.97 -4.85 9.27
CA GLN A 89 10.72 -4.94 8.51
C GLN A 89 10.14 -6.36 8.56
N GLU A 90 10.96 -7.39 8.33
CA GLU A 90 10.52 -8.79 8.43
C GLU A 90 10.03 -9.11 9.83
N LYS A 91 10.79 -8.78 10.89
CA LYS A 91 10.40 -9.01 12.28
C LYS A 91 9.06 -8.36 12.62
N ILE A 92 8.85 -7.11 12.21
CA ILE A 92 7.60 -6.39 12.42
C ILE A 92 6.45 -7.16 11.75
N ILE A 93 6.57 -7.48 10.47
CA ILE A 93 5.52 -8.15 9.70
C ILE A 93 5.23 -9.55 10.26
N MET A 94 6.24 -10.32 10.61
CA MET A 94 6.06 -11.68 11.16
C MET A 94 5.37 -11.69 12.51
N ASN A 95 5.50 -10.64 13.31
CA ASN A 95 4.85 -10.50 14.63
C ASN A 95 3.41 -9.97 14.57
N LEU A 96 2.91 -9.55 13.39
CA LEU A 96 1.53 -9.14 13.24
C LEU A 96 0.56 -10.31 13.38
N SER A 97 -0.62 -10.02 13.93
CA SER A 97 -1.73 -10.97 14.02
C SER A 97 -3.03 -10.32 13.55
N GLU A 98 -4.06 -11.11 13.33
CA GLU A 98 -5.40 -10.61 12.98
C GLU A 98 -6.02 -9.71 14.06
N ARG A 99 -5.49 -9.76 15.30
CA ARG A 99 -5.90 -8.90 16.41
C ARG A 99 -5.12 -7.59 16.49
N SER A 100 -4.04 -7.46 15.71
CA SER A 100 -3.17 -6.27 15.74
C SER A 100 -3.88 -5.03 15.22
N ALA A 101 -4.63 -5.18 14.12
CA ALA A 101 -5.40 -4.10 13.48
C ALA A 101 -6.41 -4.67 12.49
N ALA A 102 -7.44 -3.88 12.14
CA ALA A 102 -8.36 -4.18 11.04
C ALA A 102 -7.72 -3.92 9.67
N VAL A 103 -6.75 -3.01 9.62
CA VAL A 103 -6.05 -2.57 8.40
C VAL A 103 -4.55 -2.53 8.64
N ILE A 104 -3.79 -3.07 7.71
CA ILE A 104 -2.32 -3.02 7.68
C ILE A 104 -1.90 -2.44 6.33
N ILE A 105 -1.09 -1.39 6.38
CA ILE A 105 -0.51 -0.74 5.21
C ILE A 105 1.01 -0.84 5.30
N VAL A 106 1.67 -1.22 4.21
CA VAL A 106 3.14 -1.24 4.10
C VAL A 106 3.56 -0.32 2.95
N ASP A 107 4.13 0.82 3.27
CA ASP A 107 4.54 1.86 2.31
C ASP A 107 6.06 2.12 2.42
N THR A 108 6.89 1.43 1.61
CA THR A 108 6.64 0.43 0.58
C THR A 108 7.26 -0.92 0.94
N ILE A 109 6.68 -2.01 0.47
CA ILE A 109 7.19 -3.36 0.78
C ILE A 109 8.59 -3.62 0.20
N GLY A 110 8.93 -3.00 -0.93
CA GLY A 110 10.17 -3.25 -1.66
C GLY A 110 11.34 -2.32 -1.30
N PHE A 111 11.16 -1.34 -0.39
CA PHE A 111 12.18 -0.33 -0.14
C PHE A 111 13.53 -0.92 0.31
N PHE A 112 13.54 -1.68 1.37
CA PHE A 112 14.76 -2.32 1.86
C PHE A 112 15.15 -3.55 1.05
N TYR A 113 14.17 -4.28 0.48
CA TYR A 113 14.44 -5.43 -0.38
C TYR A 113 15.36 -5.08 -1.54
N ARG A 114 15.17 -3.94 -2.21
CA ARG A 114 16.00 -3.51 -3.35
C ARG A 114 17.47 -3.32 -2.99
N ILE A 115 17.79 -3.08 -1.72
CA ILE A 115 19.15 -2.93 -1.24
C ILE A 115 19.71 -4.33 -0.89
N GLU A 116 18.94 -5.11 -0.15
CA GLU A 116 19.35 -6.44 0.34
C GLU A 116 19.57 -7.42 -0.81
N VAL A 117 18.76 -7.37 -1.88
CA VAL A 117 18.87 -8.29 -3.02
C VAL A 117 20.21 -8.22 -3.75
N TRP A 118 20.92 -7.09 -3.66
CA TRP A 118 22.26 -6.94 -4.23
C TRP A 118 23.35 -7.61 -3.37
N GLN A 119 23.11 -7.75 -2.07
CA GLN A 119 24.05 -8.34 -1.12
C GLN A 119 23.86 -9.85 -1.03
N ASP A 120 22.62 -10.30 -0.84
CA ASP A 120 22.25 -11.72 -0.76
C ASP A 120 20.88 -11.96 -1.44
N PRO A 121 20.87 -12.26 -2.75
CA PRO A 121 19.62 -12.51 -3.49
C PRO A 121 18.76 -13.63 -2.92
N TYR A 122 19.40 -14.71 -2.42
CA TYR A 122 18.68 -15.86 -1.90
C TYR A 122 17.94 -15.50 -0.60
N ARG A 123 18.65 -14.90 0.35
CA ARG A 123 18.08 -14.45 1.62
C ARG A 123 17.00 -13.40 1.40
N ALA A 124 17.26 -12.40 0.56
CA ALA A 124 16.33 -11.34 0.27
C ALA A 124 15.02 -11.87 -0.33
N ASN A 125 15.10 -12.74 -1.34
CA ASN A 125 13.92 -13.34 -1.97
C ASN A 125 13.13 -14.20 -0.97
N LYS A 126 13.80 -15.03 -0.18
CA LYS A 126 13.16 -15.87 0.83
C LYS A 126 12.44 -15.03 1.90
N SER A 127 13.09 -13.98 2.38
CA SER A 127 12.50 -13.07 3.37
C SER A 127 11.30 -12.33 2.80
N LEU A 128 11.40 -11.76 1.59
CA LEU A 128 10.29 -11.09 0.93
C LEU A 128 9.09 -12.04 0.73
N ASP A 129 9.33 -13.27 0.26
CA ASP A 129 8.28 -14.27 0.10
C ASP A 129 7.58 -14.60 1.43
N ASN A 130 8.35 -14.79 2.51
CA ASN A 130 7.80 -15.01 3.85
C ASN A 130 6.93 -13.84 4.32
N GLN A 131 7.37 -12.60 4.11
CA GLN A 131 6.62 -11.39 4.46
C GLN A 131 5.30 -11.32 3.68
N LEU A 132 5.33 -11.53 2.35
CA LEU A 132 4.15 -11.51 1.50
C LEU A 132 3.18 -12.63 1.86
N ARG A 133 3.68 -13.83 2.15
CA ARG A 133 2.88 -14.95 2.64
C ARG A 133 2.16 -14.59 3.94
N LYS A 134 2.89 -14.04 4.92
CA LYS A 134 2.31 -13.62 6.20
C LYS A 134 1.23 -12.57 6.01
N LEU A 135 1.47 -11.54 5.19
CA LEU A 135 0.50 -10.50 4.87
C LEU A 135 -0.77 -11.09 4.20
N ASN A 136 -0.59 -12.03 3.26
CA ASN A 136 -1.72 -12.70 2.62
C ASN A 136 -2.49 -13.62 3.58
N GLU A 137 -1.83 -14.27 4.54
CA GLU A 137 -2.50 -15.04 5.60
C GLU A 137 -3.38 -14.13 6.48
N LEU A 138 -2.90 -12.94 6.82
CA LEU A 138 -3.67 -11.94 7.56
C LEU A 138 -4.88 -11.46 6.74
N ALA A 139 -4.69 -11.22 5.45
CA ALA A 139 -5.78 -10.85 4.56
C ALA A 139 -6.87 -11.92 4.49
N LYS A 140 -6.51 -13.21 4.39
CA LYS A 140 -7.46 -14.34 4.42
C LYS A 140 -8.24 -14.44 5.74
N LYS A 141 -7.70 -13.90 6.83
CA LYS A 141 -8.37 -13.81 8.14
C LYS A 141 -9.24 -12.57 8.32
N GLY A 142 -9.41 -11.78 7.25
CA GLY A 142 -10.30 -10.61 7.23
C GLY A 142 -9.63 -9.28 7.53
N VAL A 143 -8.30 -9.24 7.73
CA VAL A 143 -7.55 -7.98 7.82
C VAL A 143 -7.42 -7.39 6.41
N PHE A 144 -7.70 -6.11 6.24
CA PHE A 144 -7.38 -5.47 4.97
C PHE A 144 -5.88 -5.19 4.90
N VAL A 145 -5.22 -5.66 3.85
CA VAL A 145 -3.78 -5.47 3.66
C VAL A 145 -3.50 -4.77 2.34
N LEU A 146 -2.88 -3.61 2.43
CA LEU A 146 -2.41 -2.81 1.31
C LEU A 146 -0.89 -2.70 1.35
N THR A 147 -0.24 -3.04 0.25
CA THR A 147 1.18 -2.74 0.05
C THR A 147 1.33 -1.74 -1.08
N THR A 148 2.21 -0.77 -0.91
CA THR A 148 2.69 0.02 -2.04
C THR A 148 4.04 -0.52 -2.50
N ASN A 149 4.39 -0.25 -3.76
CA ASN A 149 5.69 -0.67 -4.29
C ASN A 149 6.22 0.30 -5.34
N GLN A 150 7.53 0.38 -5.43
CA GLN A 150 8.23 1.17 -6.45
C GLN A 150 8.46 0.32 -7.70
N VAL A 151 8.82 1.00 -8.78
CA VAL A 151 9.25 0.40 -10.04
C VAL A 151 10.65 0.89 -10.41
N TYR A 152 11.33 0.14 -11.23
CA TYR A 152 12.55 0.55 -11.93
C TYR A 152 12.42 0.21 -13.41
N THR A 153 13.21 0.89 -14.22
CA THR A 153 13.29 0.59 -15.66
C THR A 153 14.50 -0.32 -15.90
N ASN A 154 14.28 -1.46 -16.53
CA ASN A 154 15.37 -2.36 -16.89
C ASN A 154 16.12 -1.87 -18.14
N LEU A 155 17.18 -2.58 -18.54
CA LEU A 155 18.01 -2.24 -19.70
C LEU A 155 17.25 -2.25 -21.03
N GLU A 156 16.11 -2.95 -21.09
CA GLU A 156 15.22 -3.01 -22.26
C GLU A 156 14.16 -1.88 -22.26
N GLY A 157 14.21 -0.97 -21.30
CA GLY A 157 13.21 0.10 -21.15
C GLY A 157 11.87 -0.33 -20.56
N LYS A 158 11.75 -1.57 -20.05
CA LYS A 158 10.52 -2.06 -19.41
C LYS A 158 10.44 -1.63 -17.95
N ILE A 159 9.25 -1.20 -17.54
CA ILE A 159 8.94 -0.90 -16.14
C ILE A 159 8.73 -2.21 -15.38
N ILE A 160 9.53 -2.43 -14.35
CA ILE A 160 9.52 -3.63 -13.52
C ILE A 160 9.23 -3.23 -12.06
N VAL A 161 8.29 -3.94 -11.44
CA VAL A 161 7.98 -3.79 -10.02
C VAL A 161 9.15 -4.34 -9.19
N VAL A 162 9.53 -3.66 -8.13
CA VAL A 162 10.53 -4.17 -7.19
C VAL A 162 10.05 -5.49 -6.58
N GLY A 163 10.87 -6.55 -6.61
CA GLY A 163 10.46 -7.90 -6.25
C GLY A 163 9.72 -8.67 -7.38
N GLY A 164 9.51 -8.03 -8.54
CA GLY A 164 9.08 -8.66 -9.78
C GLY A 164 7.76 -9.43 -9.69
N GLU A 165 7.71 -10.57 -10.38
CA GLU A 165 6.53 -11.43 -10.43
C GLU A 165 6.14 -12.02 -9.06
N MET A 166 7.08 -12.15 -8.11
CA MET A 166 6.77 -12.64 -6.77
C MET A 166 5.70 -11.77 -6.10
N VAL A 167 5.90 -10.47 -6.06
CA VAL A 167 4.95 -9.53 -5.42
C VAL A 167 3.61 -9.51 -6.17
N ARG A 168 3.65 -9.56 -7.52
CA ARG A 168 2.45 -9.61 -8.36
C ARG A 168 1.64 -10.89 -8.15
N ASN A 169 2.31 -12.04 -7.97
CA ASN A 169 1.64 -13.33 -7.79
C ASN A 169 0.95 -13.46 -6.42
N TRP A 170 1.52 -12.89 -5.38
CA TRP A 170 0.87 -12.82 -4.07
C TRP A 170 -0.34 -11.88 -4.03
N SER A 171 -0.41 -10.90 -4.94
CA SER A 171 -1.44 -9.86 -4.96
C SER A 171 -2.60 -10.25 -5.89
N LYS A 172 -3.83 -10.22 -5.38
CA LYS A 172 -5.06 -10.47 -6.15
C LYS A 172 -5.72 -9.18 -6.63
N CYS A 173 -5.47 -8.07 -5.95
CA CYS A 173 -5.77 -6.73 -6.42
C CYS A 173 -4.45 -6.04 -6.77
N VAL A 174 -4.29 -5.62 -8.01
CA VAL A 174 -3.08 -5.00 -8.53
C VAL A 174 -3.45 -3.71 -9.21
N ILE A 175 -2.87 -2.60 -8.73
CA ILE A 175 -3.16 -1.25 -9.18
C ILE A 175 -1.88 -0.57 -9.60
N TRP A 176 -1.82 -0.15 -10.85
CA TRP A 176 -0.75 0.66 -11.38
C TRP A 176 -1.11 2.15 -11.32
N LEU A 177 -0.14 2.96 -10.90
CA LEU A 177 -0.28 4.42 -10.85
C LEU A 177 0.72 5.08 -11.78
N SER A 178 0.24 5.99 -12.63
CA SER A 178 1.06 6.86 -13.48
C SER A 178 0.93 8.33 -13.08
N LYS A 179 1.85 9.17 -13.57
CA LYS A 179 1.86 10.61 -13.28
C LYS A 179 1.58 11.51 -14.50
N ASN A 180 1.82 10.99 -15.70
CA ASN A 180 1.63 11.74 -16.94
C ASN A 180 0.94 10.87 -18.01
N PRO A 181 -0.40 10.87 -18.11
CA PRO A 181 -1.36 11.52 -17.23
C PRO A 181 -1.40 10.87 -15.82
N ARG A 182 -1.94 11.58 -14.82
CA ARG A 182 -2.23 10.97 -13.51
C ARG A 182 -3.40 10.02 -13.67
N MET A 183 -3.11 8.73 -13.53
CA MET A 183 -4.07 7.66 -13.73
C MET A 183 -3.81 6.52 -12.75
N LEU A 184 -4.89 5.98 -12.23
CA LEU A 184 -4.95 4.68 -11.56
C LEU A 184 -5.49 3.68 -12.58
N LYS A 185 -4.72 2.64 -12.84
CA LYS A 185 -5.18 1.48 -13.62
C LYS A 185 -5.24 0.26 -12.72
N MET A 186 -6.43 -0.26 -12.51
CA MET A 186 -6.58 -1.58 -11.91
C MET A 186 -6.29 -2.62 -12.98
N GLU A 187 -5.37 -3.54 -12.68
CA GLU A 187 -4.98 -4.64 -13.58
C GLU A 187 -5.61 -5.97 -13.14
N LYS A 188 -5.92 -6.08 -11.85
CA LYS A 188 -6.61 -7.23 -11.22
C LYS A 188 -7.54 -6.71 -10.12
N PRO A 189 -8.71 -7.31 -9.88
CA PRO A 189 -9.29 -8.47 -10.57
C PRO A 189 -9.98 -8.14 -11.90
N CYS A 190 -10.19 -6.87 -12.20
CA CYS A 190 -10.80 -6.38 -13.45
C CYS A 190 -10.01 -5.18 -13.98
N GLU A 191 -10.14 -4.87 -15.25
CA GLU A 191 -9.55 -3.67 -15.80
C GLU A 191 -10.45 -2.46 -15.52
N LEU A 192 -9.84 -1.41 -14.95
CA LEU A 192 -10.49 -0.13 -14.64
C LEU A 192 -9.45 0.97 -14.74
N ASP A 193 -9.77 2.02 -15.46
CA ASP A 193 -8.94 3.23 -15.54
C ASP A 193 -9.66 4.39 -14.81
N PHE A 194 -8.93 5.11 -13.97
CA PHE A 194 -9.41 6.26 -13.25
C PHE A 194 -8.40 7.40 -13.33
N TYR A 195 -8.77 8.47 -14.04
CA TYR A 195 -7.97 9.67 -14.15
C TYR A 195 -8.24 10.59 -12.98
N PHE A 196 -7.18 11.17 -12.38
CA PHE A 196 -7.33 11.94 -11.16
C PHE A 196 -6.31 13.08 -11.04
N GLU A 197 -6.61 13.96 -10.09
CA GLU A 197 -5.69 14.99 -9.60
C GLU A 197 -5.48 14.80 -8.10
N ILE A 198 -4.29 15.18 -7.61
CA ILE A 198 -3.99 15.23 -6.18
C ILE A 198 -4.17 16.68 -5.74
N LYS A 199 -5.15 16.90 -4.86
CA LYS A 199 -5.44 18.20 -4.25
C LYS A 199 -5.17 18.17 -2.74
N ARG A 200 -5.39 19.29 -2.09
CA ARG A 200 -5.23 19.39 -0.64
C ARG A 200 -6.15 18.42 0.11
N GLU A 201 -7.41 18.34 -0.32
CA GLU A 201 -8.44 17.45 0.25
C GLU A 201 -8.28 15.97 -0.13
N GLY A 202 -7.36 15.63 -1.01
CA GLY A 202 -7.10 14.24 -1.40
C GLY A 202 -7.01 14.03 -2.90
N ILE A 203 -7.60 12.95 -3.36
CA ILE A 203 -7.69 12.58 -4.77
C ILE A 203 -9.09 12.91 -5.26
N VAL A 204 -9.17 13.59 -6.38
CA VAL A 204 -10.43 13.94 -7.06
C VAL A 204 -10.37 13.46 -8.51
N LYS A 205 -11.52 13.04 -9.03
CA LYS A 205 -11.65 12.64 -10.43
C LYS A 205 -11.24 13.80 -11.33
N LYS A 206 -10.52 13.51 -12.38
CA LYS A 206 -10.24 14.43 -13.46
C LYS A 206 -11.30 14.21 -14.55
N ASP A 207 -11.96 15.29 -14.95
CA ASP A 207 -12.91 15.32 -16.06
C ASP A 207 -12.21 15.10 -17.41
#